data_b20f408ab261ad5f3120be3394cc6cb2
#
_entry.id   b20f408ab261ad5f3120be3394cc6cb2
#
_cell.length_a   1.000
_cell.length_b   1.000
_cell.length_c   1.000
_cell.angle_alpha   90.00
_cell.angle_beta   90.00
_cell.angle_gamma   90.00
#
_symmetry.space_group_name_H-M   'P 1'
#
loop_
_entity.id
_entity.type
_entity.pdbx_description
1 polymer ?
#
loop_
_entity_poly.entity_id
_entity_poly.type
_entity_poly.pdbx_seq_one_letter_code
_entity_poly.pdbx_strand_id
1 'polypeptide(L)'
;MFDTTLLSTSTIAVKLVEEKKDILTEERVLLDETSLIKDKWSPVRQKTFIMGRIAAHNAVRTLGLEDIPILRGRDGMPIWGKDAVGSISHKDTIAVAIVGKSDVYQCVGIDIEDMNFLLAKEEYSLFCNEEEIKSIEEGLLSGTMIFSRKEAILKTLCTIDTNVYTLKDIDSINFQKKHPKLYLSCIYYKSYIVNICYISK
;
A
#
# COMPACT_ATOMS: atom_id res chain seq x y z
N MET A 1 17.58 -10.59 -5.33
CA MET A 1 16.33 -9.96 -4.87
C MET A 1 16.05 -10.43 -3.47
N PHE A 2 15.83 -9.53 -2.51
CA PHE A 2 15.27 -9.92 -1.23
C PHE A 2 13.76 -9.69 -1.30
N ASP A 3 13.02 -10.78 -1.49
CA ASP A 3 11.62 -10.85 -1.18
C ASP A 3 11.51 -11.05 0.33
N THR A 4 11.01 -10.05 1.02
CA THR A 4 10.82 -10.11 2.46
C THR A 4 9.33 -10.28 2.76
N THR A 5 9.00 -11.34 3.47
CA THR A 5 7.64 -11.51 4.00
C THR A 5 7.51 -10.68 5.28
N LEU A 6 6.71 -9.62 5.24
CA LEU A 6 6.41 -8.79 6.41
C LEU A 6 5.30 -9.40 7.28
N LEU A 7 4.31 -10.02 6.64
CA LEU A 7 3.19 -10.71 7.27
C LEU A 7 2.73 -11.84 6.36
N SER A 8 2.42 -13.00 6.92
CA SER A 8 1.77 -14.08 6.18
C SER A 8 0.93 -14.93 7.11
N THR A 9 -0.33 -15.13 6.71
CA THR A 9 -1.26 -16.11 7.28
C THR A 9 -1.83 -16.96 6.14
N SER A 10 -2.79 -17.83 6.42
CA SER A 10 -3.49 -18.60 5.38
C SER A 10 -4.40 -17.75 4.47
N THR A 11 -4.71 -16.51 4.86
CA THR A 11 -5.72 -15.66 4.20
C THR A 11 -5.21 -14.30 3.76
N ILE A 12 -4.07 -13.83 4.29
CA ILE A 12 -3.48 -12.53 3.94
C ILE A 12 -1.96 -12.63 3.91
N ALA A 13 -1.33 -11.97 2.94
CA ALA A 13 0.12 -11.89 2.81
C ALA A 13 0.57 -10.46 2.49
N VAL A 14 1.66 -10.03 3.11
CA VAL A 14 2.34 -8.76 2.85
C VAL A 14 3.76 -9.05 2.42
N LYS A 15 4.11 -8.61 1.23
CA LYS A 15 5.43 -8.78 0.63
C LYS A 15 6.08 -7.44 0.35
N LEU A 16 7.38 -7.42 0.50
CA LEU A 16 8.24 -6.28 0.26
C LEU A 16 9.36 -6.65 -0.69
N VAL A 17 9.63 -5.78 -1.65
CA VAL A 17 10.71 -5.91 -2.63
C VAL A 17 11.60 -4.67 -2.56
N GLU A 18 12.90 -4.88 -2.35
CA GLU A 18 13.91 -3.81 -2.39
C GLU A 18 14.63 -3.82 -3.74
N GLU A 19 15.03 -2.63 -4.17
CA GLU A 19 15.85 -2.45 -5.37
C GLU A 19 17.17 -3.23 -5.30
N LYS A 20 17.48 -3.94 -6.41
CA LYS A 20 18.82 -4.43 -6.73
C LYS A 20 19.18 -4.03 -8.14
N LYS A 21 20.50 -4.06 -8.45
CA LYS A 21 21.04 -3.62 -9.76
C LYS A 21 20.39 -4.27 -10.99
N ASP A 22 19.77 -5.44 -10.87
CA ASP A 22 19.28 -6.25 -11.99
C ASP A 22 17.78 -6.58 -11.95
N ILE A 23 16.96 -5.74 -11.29
CA ILE A 23 15.50 -5.97 -11.17
C ILE A 23 14.78 -6.02 -12.53
N LEU A 24 15.27 -5.30 -13.54
CA LEU A 24 14.65 -5.24 -14.87
C LEU A 24 14.82 -6.53 -15.69
N THR A 25 15.69 -7.46 -15.28
CA THR A 25 15.97 -8.72 -15.99
C THR A 25 15.18 -9.90 -15.42
N GLU A 26 14.37 -9.74 -14.37
CA GLU A 26 13.65 -10.86 -13.78
C GLU A 26 12.31 -11.13 -14.50
N GLU A 27 12.16 -12.34 -15.02
CA GLU A 27 10.99 -12.94 -15.69
C GLU A 27 9.72 -13.06 -14.82
N ARG A 28 9.59 -12.24 -13.78
CA ARG A 28 8.53 -12.36 -12.77
C ARG A 28 7.35 -11.42 -12.97
N VAL A 29 7.48 -10.48 -13.89
CA VAL A 29 6.38 -9.61 -14.31
C VAL A 29 5.79 -10.19 -15.59
N LEU A 30 4.50 -10.43 -15.60
CA LEU A 30 3.85 -11.01 -16.76
C LEU A 30 3.89 -10.05 -17.95
N LEU A 31 4.01 -10.58 -19.17
CA LEU A 31 4.13 -9.78 -20.40
C LEU A 31 3.03 -8.72 -20.55
N ASP A 32 1.81 -9.06 -20.17
CA ASP A 32 0.67 -8.14 -20.22
C ASP A 32 0.83 -6.93 -19.30
N GLU A 33 1.57 -7.04 -18.20
CA GLU A 33 1.83 -5.94 -17.26
C GLU A 33 2.93 -5.02 -17.75
N THR A 34 3.90 -5.53 -18.51
CA THR A 34 4.96 -4.69 -19.10
C THR A 34 4.37 -3.71 -20.11
N SER A 35 3.28 -4.08 -20.80
CA SER A 35 2.56 -3.21 -21.72
C SER A 35 1.91 -1.98 -21.04
N LEU A 36 1.74 -2.02 -19.70
CA LEU A 36 1.21 -0.91 -18.92
C LEU A 36 2.26 0.18 -18.63
N ILE A 37 3.54 -0.13 -18.85
CA ILE A 37 4.65 0.82 -18.67
C ILE A 37 4.61 1.82 -19.81
N LYS A 38 4.51 3.11 -19.47
CA LYS A 38 4.45 4.18 -20.48
C LYS A 38 5.86 4.71 -20.74
N ASP A 39 6.21 4.89 -22.01
CA ASP A 39 7.52 5.44 -22.43
C ASP A 39 7.86 6.77 -21.77
N LYS A 40 6.84 7.59 -21.49
CA LYS A 40 6.99 8.90 -20.84
C LYS A 40 7.26 8.82 -19.31
N TRP A 41 7.21 7.64 -18.72
CA TRP A 41 7.55 7.50 -17.30
C TRP A 41 9.05 7.61 -17.10
N SER A 42 9.46 8.24 -15.99
CA SER A 42 10.85 8.24 -15.57
C SER A 42 11.33 6.79 -15.30
N PRO A 43 12.64 6.53 -15.46
CA PRO A 43 13.19 5.20 -15.11
C PRO A 43 12.86 4.75 -13.68
N VAL A 44 12.85 5.69 -12.74
CA VAL A 44 12.46 5.40 -11.34
C VAL A 44 11.00 4.93 -11.28
N ARG A 45 10.08 5.60 -12.00
CA ARG A 45 8.67 5.22 -12.02
C ARG A 45 8.44 3.85 -12.66
N GLN A 46 9.13 3.55 -13.76
CA GLN A 46 9.05 2.24 -14.41
C GLN A 46 9.51 1.13 -13.44
N LYS A 47 10.64 1.37 -12.79
CA LYS A 47 11.23 0.44 -11.83
C LYS A 47 10.33 0.18 -10.62
N THR A 48 9.82 1.23 -9.98
CA THR A 48 8.94 1.09 -8.83
C THR A 48 7.63 0.40 -9.20
N PHE A 49 7.12 0.60 -10.41
CA PHE A 49 5.97 -0.14 -10.93
C PHE A 49 6.27 -1.64 -11.02
N ILE A 50 7.40 -2.02 -11.61
CA ILE A 50 7.84 -3.43 -11.72
C ILE A 50 7.99 -4.06 -10.34
N MET A 51 8.67 -3.38 -9.40
CA MET A 51 8.85 -3.86 -8.04
C MET A 51 7.52 -4.10 -7.32
N GLY A 52 6.57 -3.19 -7.50
CA GLY A 52 5.23 -3.33 -6.93
C GLY A 52 4.49 -4.56 -7.49
N ARG A 53 4.61 -4.84 -8.79
CA ARG A 53 4.04 -6.05 -9.42
C ARG A 53 4.69 -7.32 -8.88
N ILE A 54 6.00 -7.35 -8.76
CA ILE A 54 6.75 -8.49 -8.19
C ILE A 54 6.29 -8.75 -6.74
N ALA A 55 6.17 -7.72 -5.91
CA ALA A 55 5.66 -7.86 -4.55
C ALA A 55 4.24 -8.44 -4.52
N ALA A 56 3.37 -7.96 -5.42
CA ALA A 56 1.99 -8.42 -5.52
C ALA A 56 1.90 -9.90 -5.95
N HIS A 57 2.63 -10.31 -6.99
CA HIS A 57 2.69 -11.71 -7.43
C HIS A 57 3.25 -12.63 -6.35
N ASN A 58 4.28 -12.20 -5.63
CA ASN A 58 4.82 -12.97 -4.51
C ASN A 58 3.79 -13.15 -3.39
N ALA A 59 2.96 -12.14 -3.11
CA ALA A 59 1.88 -12.25 -2.15
C ALA A 59 0.76 -13.20 -2.64
N VAL A 60 0.34 -13.11 -3.90
CA VAL A 60 -0.64 -14.00 -4.53
C VAL A 60 -0.18 -15.46 -4.43
N ARG A 61 1.06 -15.75 -4.84
CA ARG A 61 1.65 -17.12 -4.77
C ARG A 61 1.74 -17.63 -3.33
N THR A 62 2.07 -16.76 -2.37
CA THR A 62 2.14 -17.15 -0.94
C THR A 62 0.79 -17.63 -0.41
N LEU A 63 -0.32 -17.10 -0.94
CA LEU A 63 -1.67 -17.50 -0.56
C LEU A 63 -2.20 -18.69 -1.35
N GLY A 64 -1.42 -19.22 -2.31
CA GLY A 64 -1.86 -20.31 -3.20
C GLY A 64 -2.98 -19.88 -4.15
N LEU A 65 -3.09 -18.58 -4.45
CA LEU A 65 -4.06 -18.05 -5.40
C LEU A 65 -3.53 -18.15 -6.84
N GLU A 66 -4.43 -18.09 -7.81
CA GLU A 66 -4.08 -18.08 -9.23
C GLU A 66 -3.28 -16.81 -9.56
N ASP A 67 -2.11 -16.99 -10.14
CA ASP A 67 -1.17 -15.93 -10.47
C ASP A 67 -1.44 -15.41 -11.89
N ILE A 68 -2.37 -14.49 -12.00
CA ILE A 68 -2.81 -13.85 -13.26
C ILE A 68 -2.29 -12.41 -13.36
N PRO A 69 -2.24 -11.82 -14.57
CA PRO A 69 -1.83 -10.43 -14.76
C PRO A 69 -2.66 -9.45 -13.92
N ILE A 70 -1.98 -8.61 -13.16
CA ILE A 70 -2.60 -7.54 -12.37
C ILE A 70 -2.65 -6.29 -13.24
N LEU A 71 -3.74 -6.13 -13.97
CA LEU A 71 -3.94 -5.02 -14.89
C LEU A 71 -4.24 -3.71 -14.14
N ARG A 72 -4.40 -2.62 -14.89
CA ARG A 72 -4.70 -1.30 -14.35
C ARG A 72 -6.10 -0.87 -14.75
N GLY A 73 -6.93 -0.55 -13.76
CA GLY A 73 -8.26 0.03 -13.95
C GLY A 73 -8.22 1.48 -14.44
N ARG A 74 -9.40 2.03 -14.76
CA ARG A 74 -9.56 3.41 -15.26
C ARG A 74 -8.97 4.44 -14.31
N ASP A 75 -9.16 4.24 -13.00
CA ASP A 75 -8.66 5.15 -11.94
C ASP A 75 -7.22 4.87 -11.52
N GLY A 76 -6.53 3.98 -12.26
CA GLY A 76 -5.15 3.62 -11.99
C GLY A 76 -4.95 2.57 -10.93
N MET A 77 -6.02 2.10 -10.28
CA MET A 77 -5.97 1.03 -9.30
C MET A 77 -5.66 -0.32 -9.94
N PRO A 78 -4.98 -1.24 -9.24
CA PRO A 78 -4.76 -2.60 -9.72
C PRO A 78 -6.08 -3.38 -9.78
N ILE A 79 -6.26 -4.14 -10.85
CA ILE A 79 -7.39 -5.09 -11.02
C ILE A 79 -6.90 -6.45 -10.58
N TRP A 80 -7.49 -6.97 -9.52
CA TRP A 80 -7.16 -8.27 -8.93
C TRP A 80 -8.02 -9.38 -9.52
N GLY A 81 -7.54 -10.62 -9.44
CA GLY A 81 -8.35 -11.79 -9.77
C GLY A 81 -9.56 -11.94 -8.83
N LYS A 82 -10.54 -12.73 -9.25
CA LYS A 82 -11.82 -12.93 -8.53
C LYS A 82 -11.66 -13.38 -7.07
N ASP A 83 -10.59 -14.13 -6.78
CA ASP A 83 -10.33 -14.72 -5.46
C ASP A 83 -9.39 -13.86 -4.60
N ALA A 84 -9.00 -12.67 -5.08
CA ALA A 84 -8.06 -11.78 -4.43
C ALA A 84 -8.63 -10.36 -4.27
N VAL A 85 -8.23 -9.71 -3.19
CA VAL A 85 -8.24 -8.26 -3.00
C VAL A 85 -6.84 -7.82 -2.64
N GLY A 86 -6.40 -6.63 -3.06
CA GLY A 86 -5.03 -6.24 -2.80
C GLY A 86 -4.78 -4.74 -2.96
N SER A 87 -3.60 -4.33 -2.52
CA SER A 87 -3.11 -2.97 -2.64
C SER A 87 -1.58 -2.96 -2.78
N ILE A 88 -1.06 -1.96 -3.47
CA ILE A 88 0.37 -1.80 -3.76
C ILE A 88 0.78 -0.39 -3.38
N SER A 89 1.93 -0.25 -2.74
CA SER A 89 2.59 1.03 -2.52
C SER A 89 4.09 0.91 -2.77
N HIS A 90 4.74 2.05 -3.01
CA HIS A 90 6.18 2.10 -3.23
C HIS A 90 6.76 3.45 -2.82
N LYS A 91 7.99 3.42 -2.35
CA LYS A 91 8.79 4.60 -2.03
C LYS A 91 10.20 4.40 -2.53
N ASP A 92 10.68 5.30 -3.39
CA ASP A 92 12.05 5.31 -3.93
C ASP A 92 12.56 3.94 -4.43
N THR A 93 13.25 3.21 -3.57
CA THR A 93 13.93 1.94 -3.89
C THR A 93 13.24 0.71 -3.31
N ILE A 94 12.00 0.87 -2.83
CA ILE A 94 11.25 -0.19 -2.16
C ILE A 94 9.79 -0.20 -2.62
N ALA A 95 9.22 -1.38 -2.71
CA ALA A 95 7.79 -1.56 -2.98
C ALA A 95 7.21 -2.62 -2.04
N VAL A 96 5.95 -2.43 -1.68
CA VAL A 96 5.18 -3.35 -0.86
C VAL A 96 3.85 -3.68 -1.51
N ALA A 97 3.38 -4.88 -1.29
CA ALA A 97 2.02 -5.28 -1.65
C ALA A 97 1.37 -6.09 -0.53
N ILE A 98 0.09 -5.86 -0.33
CA ILE A 98 -0.79 -6.69 0.48
C ILE A 98 -1.78 -7.39 -0.43
N VAL A 99 -2.01 -8.67 -0.21
CA VAL A 99 -3.06 -9.46 -0.86
C VAL A 99 -3.82 -10.22 0.22
N GLY A 100 -5.14 -10.20 0.13
CA GLY A 100 -6.05 -10.98 0.95
C GLY A 100 -6.96 -11.84 0.09
N LYS A 101 -7.44 -12.96 0.64
CA LYS A 101 -8.44 -13.80 -0.02
C LYS A 101 -9.80 -13.08 -0.02
N SER A 102 -10.44 -12.99 -1.17
CA SER A 102 -11.69 -12.23 -1.35
C SER A 102 -12.91 -12.85 -0.64
N ASP A 103 -12.83 -14.11 -0.23
CA ASP A 103 -13.86 -14.76 0.61
C ASP A 103 -13.79 -14.34 2.08
N VAL A 104 -12.63 -13.85 2.55
CA VAL A 104 -12.39 -13.41 3.93
C VAL A 104 -12.40 -11.88 4.05
N TYR A 105 -11.80 -11.19 3.08
CA TYR A 105 -11.64 -9.73 3.11
C TYR A 105 -12.51 -9.05 2.06
N GLN A 106 -13.17 -7.97 2.47
CA GLN A 106 -13.90 -7.09 1.56
C GLN A 106 -12.93 -6.20 0.77
N CYS A 107 -11.93 -5.65 1.46
CA CYS A 107 -10.89 -4.81 0.88
C CYS A 107 -9.66 -4.75 1.79
N VAL A 108 -8.53 -4.37 1.18
CA VAL A 108 -7.25 -4.16 1.86
C VAL A 108 -6.55 -2.94 1.29
N GLY A 109 -5.77 -2.24 2.10
CA GLY A 109 -4.94 -1.10 1.71
C GLY A 109 -3.57 -1.18 2.37
N ILE A 110 -2.56 -0.70 1.67
CA ILE A 110 -1.19 -0.63 2.17
C ILE A 110 -0.53 0.66 1.74
N ASP A 111 0.28 1.22 2.63
CA ASP A 111 1.15 2.32 2.30
C ASP A 111 2.51 2.19 2.97
N ILE A 112 3.56 2.73 2.32
CA ILE A 112 4.94 2.73 2.81
C ILE A 112 5.55 4.12 2.68
N GLU A 113 6.17 4.60 3.77
CA GLU A 113 6.89 5.87 3.81
C GLU A 113 8.24 5.74 4.53
N ASP A 114 9.22 6.55 4.15
CA ASP A 114 10.50 6.65 4.84
C ASP A 114 10.38 7.59 6.04
N MET A 115 10.63 7.09 7.23
CA MET A 115 10.58 7.86 8.48
C MET A 115 11.67 8.94 8.60
N ASN A 116 12.73 8.85 7.76
CA ASN A 116 13.73 9.91 7.67
C ASN A 116 13.24 11.11 6.85
N PHE A 117 12.16 10.93 6.06
CA PHE A 117 11.55 12.02 5.32
C PHE A 117 10.59 12.77 6.23
N LEU A 118 11.00 13.96 6.66
CA LEU A 118 10.20 14.82 7.51
C LEU A 118 9.36 15.76 6.65
N LEU A 119 8.04 15.66 6.79
CA LEU A 119 7.12 16.62 6.22
C LEU A 119 7.25 17.97 6.92
N ALA A 120 7.18 19.06 6.17
CA ALA A 120 7.19 20.40 6.74
C ALA A 120 5.91 20.68 7.54
N LYS A 121 5.99 21.52 8.59
CA LYS A 121 4.83 21.84 9.43
C LYS A 121 3.65 22.40 8.65
N GLU A 122 3.94 23.18 7.64
CA GLU A 122 2.95 23.82 6.74
C GLU A 122 2.13 22.80 5.96
N GLU A 123 2.73 21.63 5.67
CA GLU A 123 2.08 20.55 4.93
C GLU A 123 1.03 19.82 5.77
N TYR A 124 1.14 19.85 7.10
CA TYR A 124 0.18 19.15 7.97
C TYR A 124 -1.25 19.64 7.79
N SER A 125 -1.43 20.94 7.55
CA SER A 125 -2.74 21.54 7.31
C SER A 125 -3.44 20.99 6.06
N LEU A 126 -2.71 20.38 5.13
CA LEU A 126 -3.25 19.81 3.90
C LEU A 126 -3.95 18.46 4.12
N PHE A 127 -3.53 17.70 5.13
CA PHE A 127 -4.03 16.34 5.35
C PHE A 127 -4.37 15.99 6.80
N CYS A 128 -3.91 16.74 7.81
CA CYS A 128 -4.22 16.49 9.22
C CYS A 128 -5.46 17.27 9.68
N ASN A 129 -6.19 16.69 10.64
CA ASN A 129 -7.15 17.39 11.48
C ASN A 129 -6.47 17.97 12.73
N GLU A 130 -7.21 18.72 13.55
CA GLU A 130 -6.66 19.41 14.74
C GLU A 130 -6.09 18.44 15.79
N GLU A 131 -6.75 17.29 16.01
CA GLU A 131 -6.30 16.27 16.97
C GLU A 131 -5.00 15.60 16.51
N GLU A 132 -4.85 15.36 15.21
CA GLU A 132 -3.64 14.83 14.61
C GLU A 132 -2.48 15.83 14.69
N ILE A 133 -2.73 17.11 14.41
CA ILE A 133 -1.72 18.18 14.56
C ILE A 133 -1.25 18.23 16.01
N LYS A 134 -2.17 18.26 16.97
CA LYS A 134 -1.84 18.23 18.39
C LYS A 134 -0.99 17.00 18.76
N SER A 135 -1.34 15.82 18.27
CA SER A 135 -0.59 14.59 18.50
C SER A 135 0.85 14.65 17.97
N ILE A 136 1.06 15.35 16.83
CA ILE A 136 2.40 15.60 16.29
C ILE A 136 3.17 16.58 17.19
N GLU A 137 2.54 17.66 17.62
CA GLU A 137 3.17 18.67 18.48
C GLU A 137 3.56 18.13 19.86
N GLU A 138 2.79 17.20 20.39
CA GLU A 138 3.07 16.47 21.63
C GLU A 138 4.12 15.35 21.45
N GLY A 139 4.57 15.10 20.21
CA GLY A 139 5.58 14.07 19.91
C GLY A 139 5.06 12.63 20.00
N LEU A 140 3.75 12.43 20.03
CA LEU A 140 3.12 11.11 20.10
C LEU A 140 3.11 10.38 18.76
N LEU A 141 2.93 11.13 17.66
CA LEU A 141 2.95 10.64 16.28
C LEU A 141 3.84 11.54 15.42
N SER A 142 4.34 11.00 14.30
CA SER A 142 4.98 11.84 13.27
C SER A 142 4.01 12.16 12.14
N GLY A 143 4.23 13.28 11.43
CA GLY A 143 3.44 13.63 10.26
C GLY A 143 3.50 12.56 9.18
N THR A 144 4.70 11.98 8.96
CA THR A 144 4.91 10.88 8.01
C THR A 144 4.10 9.63 8.37
N MET A 145 4.02 9.30 9.68
CA MET A 145 3.18 8.18 10.15
C MET A 145 1.70 8.43 9.89
N ILE A 146 1.20 9.63 10.20
CA ILE A 146 -0.20 10.01 9.97
C ILE A 146 -0.51 9.99 8.48
N PHE A 147 0.36 10.56 7.64
CA PHE A 147 0.20 10.56 6.20
C PHE A 147 0.08 9.15 5.63
N SER A 148 1.06 8.29 5.92
CA SER A 148 1.06 6.90 5.46
C SER A 148 -0.16 6.11 5.97
N ARG A 149 -0.58 6.34 7.21
CA ARG A 149 -1.77 5.70 7.78
C ARG A 149 -3.04 6.10 7.03
N LYS A 150 -3.19 7.40 6.71
CA LYS A 150 -4.33 7.92 5.92
C LYS A 150 -4.34 7.39 4.50
N GLU A 151 -3.17 7.30 3.85
CA GLU A 151 -3.04 6.71 2.52
C GLU A 151 -3.47 5.22 2.52
N ALA A 152 -3.07 4.43 3.51
CA ALA A 152 -3.50 3.04 3.62
C ALA A 152 -5.02 2.92 3.81
N ILE A 153 -5.62 3.79 4.66
CA ILE A 153 -7.07 3.85 4.86
C ILE A 153 -7.77 4.26 3.56
N LEU A 154 -7.29 5.32 2.90
CA LEU A 154 -7.87 5.80 1.65
C LEU A 154 -7.88 4.71 0.57
N LYS A 155 -6.76 4.01 0.38
CA LYS A 155 -6.65 2.89 -0.56
C LYS A 155 -7.64 1.75 -0.25
N THR A 156 -7.93 1.54 1.04
CA THR A 156 -8.95 0.57 1.48
C THR A 156 -10.36 1.03 1.12
N LEU A 157 -10.69 2.29 1.42
CA LEU A 157 -12.04 2.84 1.20
C LEU A 157 -12.38 3.01 -0.28
N CYS A 158 -11.44 3.45 -1.12
CA CYS A 158 -11.66 3.66 -2.55
C CYS A 158 -12.09 2.39 -3.30
N THR A 159 -11.89 1.22 -2.72
CA THR A 159 -12.34 -0.06 -3.32
C THR A 159 -13.79 -0.41 -3.03
N ILE A 160 -14.41 0.20 -2.04
CA ILE A 160 -15.77 -0.13 -1.58
C ILE A 160 -16.76 1.04 -1.61
N ASP A 161 -16.26 2.25 -1.65
CA ASP A 161 -17.08 3.46 -1.61
C ASP A 161 -16.72 4.36 -2.80
N THR A 162 -17.74 4.80 -3.52
CA THR A 162 -17.62 5.74 -4.64
C THR A 162 -17.52 7.20 -4.19
N ASN A 163 -17.65 7.47 -2.89
CA ASN A 163 -17.41 8.80 -2.36
C ASN A 163 -15.96 9.20 -2.58
N VAL A 164 -15.74 10.44 -2.94
CA VAL A 164 -14.39 11.01 -3.07
C VAL A 164 -13.94 11.47 -1.69
N TYR A 165 -13.05 10.69 -1.08
CA TYR A 165 -12.39 11.08 0.16
C TYR A 165 -11.11 11.85 -0.14
N THR A 166 -10.87 12.89 0.64
CA THR A 166 -9.54 13.50 0.76
C THR A 166 -8.83 12.95 1.99
N LEU A 167 -7.52 13.09 2.06
CA LEU A 167 -6.78 12.69 3.27
C LEU A 167 -7.26 13.43 4.52
N LYS A 168 -7.78 14.66 4.35
CA LYS A 168 -8.31 15.48 5.45
C LYS A 168 -9.60 14.91 6.05
N ASP A 169 -10.40 14.20 5.25
CA ASP A 169 -11.67 13.60 5.71
C ASP A 169 -11.44 12.37 6.59
N ILE A 170 -10.24 11.80 6.56
CA ILE A 170 -9.87 10.59 7.29
C ILE A 170 -9.28 10.98 8.65
N ASP A 171 -9.96 10.59 9.74
CA ASP A 171 -9.45 10.72 11.10
C ASP A 171 -8.61 9.48 11.46
N SER A 172 -7.31 9.55 11.22
CA SER A 172 -6.43 8.37 11.39
C SER A 172 -6.27 7.89 12.83
N ILE A 173 -6.58 8.72 13.81
CA ILE A 173 -6.49 8.39 15.24
C ILE A 173 -7.73 7.62 15.70
N ASN A 174 -8.93 8.11 15.34
CA ASN A 174 -10.20 7.55 15.80
C ASN A 174 -10.91 6.72 14.73
N PHE A 175 -10.30 6.49 13.57
CA PHE A 175 -10.95 5.86 12.42
C PHE A 175 -11.51 4.48 12.77
N GLN A 176 -10.73 3.67 13.47
CA GLN A 176 -11.14 2.32 13.88
C GLN A 176 -12.34 2.33 14.86
N LYS A 177 -12.45 3.35 15.72
CA LYS A 177 -13.60 3.50 16.61
C LYS A 177 -14.90 3.76 15.85
N LYS A 178 -14.81 4.53 14.75
CA LYS A 178 -15.94 4.86 13.86
C LYS A 178 -16.28 3.71 12.89
N HIS A 179 -15.29 2.85 12.60
CA HIS A 179 -15.41 1.74 11.67
C HIS A 179 -14.94 0.42 12.33
N PRO A 180 -15.79 -0.22 13.15
CA PRO A 180 -15.38 -1.38 13.98
C PRO A 180 -14.90 -2.61 13.19
N LYS A 181 -15.29 -2.73 11.92
CA LYS A 181 -14.84 -3.82 11.03
C LYS A 181 -13.49 -3.52 10.35
N LEU A 182 -12.98 -2.30 10.52
CA LEU A 182 -11.72 -1.90 9.94
C LEU A 182 -10.59 -2.18 10.92
N TYR A 183 -9.57 -2.85 10.43
CA TYR A 183 -8.32 -3.09 11.16
C TYR A 183 -7.22 -2.23 10.57
N LEU A 184 -6.46 -1.61 11.46
CA LEU A 184 -5.32 -0.77 11.12
C LEU A 184 -4.11 -1.22 11.95
N SER A 185 -3.00 -1.50 11.29
CA SER A 185 -1.74 -1.85 11.94
C SER A 185 -0.56 -1.24 11.20
N CYS A 186 0.59 -1.19 11.85
CA CYS A 186 1.83 -0.76 11.22
C CYS A 186 2.96 -1.75 11.49
N ILE A 187 3.87 -1.83 10.53
CA ILE A 187 5.09 -2.62 10.60
C ILE A 187 6.26 -1.68 10.34
N TYR A 188 7.31 -1.77 11.14
CA TYR A 188 8.55 -1.05 10.90
C TYR A 188 9.54 -1.97 10.18
N TYR A 189 10.11 -1.48 9.09
CA TYR A 189 11.12 -2.16 8.33
C TYR A 189 12.25 -1.21 7.99
N LYS A 190 13.43 -1.37 8.62
CA LYS A 190 14.55 -0.42 8.52
C LYS A 190 14.09 1.00 8.91
N SER A 191 14.29 1.99 8.03
CA SER A 191 13.80 3.36 8.18
C SER A 191 12.35 3.55 7.73
N TYR A 192 11.70 2.51 7.22
CA TYR A 192 10.35 2.63 6.64
C TYR A 192 9.27 2.23 7.64
N ILE A 193 8.14 2.94 7.54
CA ILE A 193 6.88 2.52 8.15
C ILE A 193 5.95 2.00 7.06
N VAL A 194 5.36 0.83 7.30
CA VAL A 194 4.34 0.22 6.43
C VAL A 194 3.04 0.18 7.21
N ASN A 195 2.06 0.95 6.76
CA ASN A 195 0.71 0.93 7.31
C ASN A 195 -0.18 0.00 6.49
N ILE A 196 -0.95 -0.83 7.20
CA ILE A 196 -1.84 -1.85 6.65
C ILE A 196 -3.24 -1.56 7.16
N CYS A 197 -4.21 -1.55 6.27
CA CYS A 197 -5.62 -1.39 6.58
C CYS A 197 -6.42 -2.48 5.87
N TYR A 198 -7.40 -3.09 6.52
CA TYR A 198 -8.32 -4.03 5.89
C TYR A 198 -9.68 -4.06 6.56
N ILE A 199 -10.69 -4.50 5.81
CA ILE A 199 -12.05 -4.76 6.28
C ILE A 199 -12.37 -6.23 5.99
N SER A 200 -12.72 -6.97 7.05
CA SER A 200 -13.20 -8.35 6.93
C SER A 200 -14.68 -8.38 6.53
N LYS A 201 -15.09 -9.46 5.89
CA LYS A 201 -16.50 -9.73 5.56
C LYS A 201 -17.33 -10.12 6.76
#